data_6a93653bf88e3dee9a92b3ab3714fded
#
_entry.id   6a93653bf88e3dee9a92b3ab3714fded
#
_cell.length_a   1.000
_cell.length_b   1.000
_cell.length_c   1.000
_cell.angle_alpha   90.00
_cell.angle_beta   90.00
_cell.angle_gamma   90.00
#
_symmetry.space_group_name_H-M   'P 1'
#
loop_
_entity.id
_entity.type
_entity.pdbx_description
1 polymer ?
#
loop_
_entity_poly.entity_id
_entity_poly.type
_entity_poly.pdbx_seq_one_letter_code
_entity_poly.pdbx_strand_id
1 'polypeptide(L)'
;ETYPYEELKKSSHWGALGADPGCKDCHVPQGLANFHLAVWTHVVDGLPFLIEEFTVDYSTIEKFNERRPEAAYRARMKLKGWDSMTCRACHKNTKPPGASAKAAHKKMETEGATCIDCHQNLVHKKVPEHDLNASLAQGKMVLKEEKKEKD
;
A
#
# COMPACT_ATOMS: atom_id res chain seq x y z
N GLU A 1 3.10 3.33 -16.69
CA GLU A 1 3.67 2.63 -15.50
C GLU A 1 5.11 3.04 -15.14
N THR A 2 5.74 3.92 -15.92
CA THR A 2 7.16 4.28 -15.73
C THR A 2 7.42 4.96 -14.38
N TYR A 3 6.57 5.92 -13.99
CA TYR A 3 6.79 6.68 -12.75
C TYR A 3 6.79 5.84 -11.47
N PRO A 4 5.80 4.97 -11.21
CA PRO A 4 5.81 4.12 -10.01
C PRO A 4 6.99 3.14 -9.98
N TYR A 5 7.43 2.66 -11.14
CA TYR A 5 8.58 1.74 -11.23
C TYR A 5 9.90 2.45 -10.89
N GLU A 6 10.09 3.68 -11.37
CA GLU A 6 11.27 4.49 -11.01
C GLU A 6 11.30 4.86 -9.52
N GLU A 7 10.12 5.01 -8.91
CA GLU A 7 10.01 5.24 -7.46
C GLU A 7 10.36 3.98 -6.67
N LEU A 8 9.91 2.80 -7.12
CA LEU A 8 10.27 1.51 -6.52
C LEU A 8 11.79 1.32 -6.49
N LYS A 9 12.48 1.60 -7.59
CA LYS A 9 13.96 1.50 -7.67
C LYS A 9 14.69 2.42 -6.69
N LYS A 10 14.05 3.48 -6.23
CA LYS A 10 14.61 4.42 -5.25
C LYS A 10 14.19 4.11 -3.81
N SER A 11 13.33 3.13 -3.61
CA SER A 11 12.82 2.77 -2.29
C SER A 11 13.80 1.86 -1.54
N SER A 12 13.62 1.77 -0.22
CA SER A 12 14.38 0.84 0.63
C SER A 12 14.08 -0.64 0.35
N HIS A 13 13.09 -0.96 -0.46
CA HIS A 13 12.77 -2.31 -0.86
C HIS A 13 13.59 -2.79 -2.05
N TRP A 14 14.12 -1.88 -2.87
CA TRP A 14 14.95 -2.24 -4.01
C TRP A 14 16.32 -2.76 -3.56
N GLY A 15 16.73 -3.90 -4.08
CA GLY A 15 17.99 -4.54 -3.71
C GLY A 15 18.03 -5.08 -2.28
N ALA A 16 16.99 -4.91 -1.49
CA ALA A 16 16.90 -5.46 -0.15
C ALA A 16 16.95 -7.00 -0.22
N LEU A 17 17.80 -7.60 0.61
CA LEU A 17 18.00 -9.07 0.65
C LEU A 17 18.51 -9.69 -0.67
N GLY A 18 19.09 -8.89 -1.56
CA GLY A 18 19.62 -9.36 -2.84
C GLY A 18 18.56 -9.72 -3.88
N ALA A 19 17.33 -9.27 -3.71
CA ALA A 19 16.24 -9.46 -4.66
C ALA A 19 15.56 -8.12 -4.96
N ASP A 20 15.16 -7.95 -6.21
CA ASP A 20 14.41 -6.78 -6.65
C ASP A 20 12.92 -7.15 -6.70
N PRO A 21 12.09 -6.61 -5.80
CA PRO A 21 10.67 -6.89 -5.82
C PRO A 21 10.03 -6.24 -7.05
N GLY A 22 9.09 -6.94 -7.68
CA GLY A 22 8.25 -6.39 -8.73
C GLY A 22 6.94 -5.84 -8.17
N CYS A 23 6.20 -5.12 -9.02
CA CYS A 23 4.90 -4.56 -8.65
C CYS A 23 3.95 -5.62 -8.06
N LYS A 24 3.94 -6.82 -8.67
CA LYS A 24 3.10 -7.94 -8.24
C LYS A 24 3.38 -8.42 -6.82
N ASP A 25 4.61 -8.29 -6.33
CA ASP A 25 4.99 -8.81 -5.02
C ASP A 25 4.31 -8.06 -3.88
N CYS A 26 3.95 -6.80 -4.12
CA CYS A 26 3.19 -5.96 -3.18
C CYS A 26 1.70 -5.88 -3.52
N HIS A 27 1.35 -5.88 -4.82
CA HIS A 27 0.00 -5.56 -5.27
C HIS A 27 -0.87 -6.78 -5.60
N VAL A 28 -0.31 -7.99 -5.66
CA VAL A 28 -1.05 -9.20 -5.98
C VAL A 28 -0.83 -10.28 -4.91
N PRO A 29 -1.89 -10.84 -4.33
CA PRO A 29 -1.77 -11.96 -3.41
C PRO A 29 -1.03 -13.13 -4.04
N GLN A 30 -0.07 -13.70 -3.30
CA GLN A 30 0.81 -14.74 -3.80
C GLN A 30 0.52 -16.10 -3.19
N GLY A 31 1.00 -17.15 -3.87
CA GLY A 31 0.87 -18.54 -3.44
C GLY A 31 -0.39 -19.22 -3.96
N LEU A 32 -0.32 -20.55 -4.08
CA LEU A 32 -1.41 -21.37 -4.63
C LEU A 32 -2.72 -21.23 -3.84
N ALA A 33 -2.63 -21.08 -2.52
CA ALA A 33 -3.81 -20.88 -1.67
C ALA A 33 -4.59 -19.59 -2.01
N ASN A 34 -3.92 -18.59 -2.56
CA ASN A 34 -4.49 -17.29 -2.92
C ASN A 34 -4.70 -17.12 -4.44
N PHE A 35 -4.57 -18.19 -5.22
CA PHE A 35 -4.65 -18.11 -6.68
C PHE A 35 -5.98 -17.49 -7.16
N HIS A 36 -7.10 -17.90 -6.58
CA HIS A 36 -8.42 -17.33 -6.89
C HIS A 36 -8.49 -15.83 -6.60
N LEU A 37 -7.88 -15.37 -5.50
CA LEU A 37 -7.82 -13.97 -5.14
C LEU A 37 -6.88 -13.18 -6.07
N ALA A 38 -5.78 -13.79 -6.49
CA ALA A 38 -4.88 -13.21 -7.48
C ALA A 38 -5.57 -13.02 -8.84
N VAL A 39 -6.30 -14.03 -9.33
CA VAL A 39 -7.10 -13.93 -10.56
C VAL A 39 -8.18 -12.86 -10.42
N TRP A 40 -8.93 -12.87 -9.33
CA TRP A 40 -9.95 -11.87 -9.05
C TRP A 40 -9.38 -10.45 -9.05
N THR A 41 -8.24 -10.24 -8.41
CA THR A 41 -7.54 -8.95 -8.38
C THR A 41 -7.17 -8.48 -9.79
N HIS A 42 -6.67 -9.39 -10.64
CA HIS A 42 -6.36 -9.03 -12.03
C HIS A 42 -7.59 -8.59 -12.82
N VAL A 43 -8.74 -9.23 -12.60
CA VAL A 43 -9.98 -8.86 -13.28
C VAL A 43 -10.53 -7.54 -12.75
N VAL A 44 -10.66 -7.41 -11.43
CA VAL A 44 -11.30 -6.24 -10.78
C VAL A 44 -10.44 -4.98 -10.89
N ASP A 45 -9.13 -5.11 -10.86
CA ASP A 45 -8.23 -3.97 -11.01
C ASP A 45 -7.80 -3.75 -12.47
N GLY A 46 -7.56 -4.83 -13.19
CA GLY A 46 -7.04 -4.76 -14.55
C GLY A 46 -8.05 -4.16 -15.53
N LEU A 47 -9.34 -4.49 -15.39
CA LEU A 47 -10.35 -3.96 -16.31
C LEU A 47 -10.59 -2.45 -16.14
N PRO A 48 -10.79 -1.91 -14.93
CA PRO A 48 -10.84 -0.46 -14.74
C PRO A 48 -9.57 0.25 -15.17
N PHE A 49 -8.39 -0.33 -14.88
CA PHE A 49 -7.11 0.23 -15.31
C PHE A 49 -7.00 0.28 -16.83
N LEU A 50 -7.43 -0.76 -17.52
CA LEU A 50 -7.47 -0.78 -18.99
C LEU A 50 -8.38 0.32 -19.55
N ILE A 51 -9.53 0.57 -18.93
CA ILE A 51 -10.43 1.65 -19.32
C ILE A 51 -9.78 3.02 -19.04
N GLU A 52 -9.15 3.18 -17.87
CA GLU A 52 -8.44 4.41 -17.51
C GLU A 52 -7.31 4.73 -18.48
N GLU A 53 -6.59 3.74 -19.04
CA GLU A 53 -5.54 3.94 -20.03
C GLU A 53 -6.03 4.65 -21.30
N PHE A 54 -7.31 4.46 -21.67
CA PHE A 54 -7.91 5.13 -22.83
C PHE A 54 -8.70 6.39 -22.50
N THR A 55 -9.04 6.61 -21.22
CA THR A 55 -9.95 7.70 -20.82
C THR A 55 -9.27 8.76 -19.96
N VAL A 56 -8.14 8.43 -19.34
CA VAL A 56 -7.41 9.32 -18.44
C VAL A 56 -6.05 9.68 -19.05
N ASP A 57 -5.76 10.95 -19.07
CA ASP A 57 -4.48 11.44 -19.57
C ASP A 57 -3.38 11.33 -18.49
N TYR A 58 -2.47 10.39 -18.67
CA TYR A 58 -1.28 10.19 -17.84
C TYR A 58 0.02 10.62 -18.53
N SER A 59 -0.06 11.48 -19.53
CA SER A 59 1.09 11.87 -20.37
C SER A 59 2.21 12.60 -19.62
N THR A 60 1.87 13.24 -18.50
CA THR A 60 2.86 13.96 -17.68
C THR A 60 2.83 13.50 -16.22
N ILE A 61 3.95 13.74 -15.52
CA ILE A 61 4.08 13.41 -14.10
C ILE A 61 3.09 14.21 -13.24
N GLU A 62 2.75 15.42 -13.64
CA GLU A 62 1.81 16.29 -12.95
C GLU A 62 0.41 15.68 -12.97
N LYS A 63 -0.08 15.31 -14.16
CA LYS A 63 -1.38 14.65 -14.34
C LYS A 63 -1.47 13.33 -13.59
N PHE A 64 -0.40 12.54 -13.62
CA PHE A 64 -0.29 11.32 -12.82
C PHE A 64 -0.39 11.62 -11.32
N ASN A 65 0.31 12.68 -10.84
CA ASN A 65 0.31 13.06 -9.44
C ASN A 65 -1.06 13.57 -8.93
N GLU A 66 -1.88 14.17 -9.78
CA GLU A 66 -3.24 14.59 -9.43
C GLU A 66 -4.13 13.39 -9.02
N ARG A 67 -3.94 12.24 -9.67
CA ARG A 67 -4.70 11.01 -9.40
C ARG A 67 -4.11 10.16 -8.27
N ARG A 68 -2.85 10.43 -7.92
CA ARG A 68 -2.09 9.62 -6.97
C ARG A 68 -2.76 9.45 -5.59
N PRO A 69 -3.35 10.49 -4.95
CA PRO A 69 -3.97 10.31 -3.64
C PRO A 69 -5.10 9.28 -3.65
N GLU A 70 -5.95 9.31 -4.68
CA GLU A 70 -7.04 8.35 -4.81
C GLU A 70 -6.54 6.94 -5.15
N ALA A 71 -5.59 6.82 -6.06
CA ALA A 71 -4.97 5.53 -6.38
C ALA A 71 -4.30 4.92 -5.14
N ALA A 72 -3.60 5.72 -4.34
CA ALA A 72 -3.00 5.28 -3.10
C ALA A 72 -4.06 4.86 -2.07
N TYR A 73 -5.16 5.58 -1.96
CA TYR A 73 -6.28 5.20 -1.09
C TYR A 73 -6.84 3.83 -1.47
N ARG A 74 -7.18 3.63 -2.74
CA ARG A 74 -7.70 2.34 -3.25
C ARG A 74 -6.75 1.18 -2.95
N ALA A 75 -5.46 1.35 -3.23
CA ALA A 75 -4.44 0.34 -2.96
C ALA A 75 -4.31 0.04 -1.46
N ARG A 76 -4.29 1.07 -0.60
CA ARG A 76 -4.19 0.92 0.85
C ARG A 76 -5.40 0.20 1.43
N MET A 77 -6.62 0.54 1.01
CA MET A 77 -7.85 -0.14 1.44
C MET A 77 -7.85 -1.61 1.05
N LYS A 78 -7.35 -1.94 -0.14
CA LYS A 78 -7.19 -3.32 -0.59
C LYS A 78 -6.19 -4.09 0.27
N LEU A 79 -5.01 -3.54 0.51
CA LEU A 79 -4.00 -4.13 1.38
C LEU A 79 -4.52 -4.34 2.80
N LYS A 80 -5.33 -3.40 3.31
CA LYS A 80 -6.00 -3.54 4.60
C LYS A 80 -7.00 -4.69 4.60
N GLY A 81 -7.84 -4.79 3.59
CA GLY A 81 -8.82 -5.88 3.45
C GLY A 81 -8.17 -7.28 3.36
N TRP A 82 -6.92 -7.34 2.94
CA TRP A 82 -6.11 -8.58 2.90
C TRP A 82 -5.25 -8.79 4.14
N ASP A 83 -5.45 -8.06 5.21
CA ASP A 83 -4.58 -8.10 6.41
C ASP A 83 -3.09 -7.93 6.04
N SER A 84 -2.81 -7.08 5.05
CA SER A 84 -1.45 -6.85 4.54
C SER A 84 -0.69 -8.14 4.18
N MET A 85 -1.38 -9.17 3.66
CA MET A 85 -0.80 -10.50 3.40
C MET A 85 0.43 -10.45 2.47
N THR A 86 0.46 -9.53 1.53
CA THR A 86 1.61 -9.36 0.63
C THR A 86 2.85 -8.87 1.37
N CYS A 87 2.68 -7.99 2.35
CA CYS A 87 3.78 -7.57 3.24
C CYS A 87 4.27 -8.76 4.10
N ARG A 88 3.33 -9.53 4.66
CA ARG A 88 3.61 -10.71 5.49
C ARG A 88 4.26 -11.85 4.70
N ALA A 89 4.16 -11.86 3.38
CA ALA A 89 4.85 -12.85 2.55
C ALA A 89 6.37 -12.81 2.74
N CYS A 90 6.95 -11.62 2.90
CA CYS A 90 8.37 -11.42 3.18
C CYS A 90 8.64 -11.12 4.66
N HIS A 91 7.84 -10.27 5.30
CA HIS A 91 7.99 -9.87 6.71
C HIS A 91 7.38 -10.90 7.67
N LYS A 92 8.04 -12.07 7.81
CA LYS A 92 7.58 -13.18 8.67
C LYS A 92 7.70 -12.86 10.16
N ASN A 93 8.70 -12.06 10.55
CA ASN A 93 8.97 -11.70 11.92
C ASN A 93 8.86 -10.19 12.10
N THR A 94 7.79 -9.74 12.74
CA THR A 94 7.50 -8.33 12.98
C THR A 94 7.91 -7.87 14.37
N LYS A 95 9.02 -8.39 14.90
CA LYS A 95 9.58 -7.97 16.20
C LYS A 95 10.63 -6.87 16.01
N PRO A 96 10.25 -5.61 15.92
CA PRO A 96 11.20 -4.52 15.71
C PRO A 96 12.06 -4.30 16.96
N PRO A 97 13.26 -3.73 16.81
CA PRO A 97 14.08 -3.29 17.96
C PRO A 97 13.41 -2.09 18.65
N GLY A 98 13.69 -1.93 19.95
CA GLY A 98 13.22 -0.79 20.74
C GLY A 98 11.82 -0.95 21.35
N ALA A 99 11.64 -0.33 22.52
CA ALA A 99 10.41 -0.47 23.31
C ALA A 99 9.20 0.20 22.64
N SER A 100 9.38 1.37 22.06
CA SER A 100 8.35 2.14 21.38
C SER A 100 7.80 1.39 20.16
N ALA A 101 8.69 0.85 19.31
CA ALA A 101 8.29 0.08 18.16
C ALA A 101 7.60 -1.24 18.55
N LYS A 102 8.06 -1.92 19.60
CA LYS A 102 7.39 -3.12 20.13
C LYS A 102 5.99 -2.79 20.65
N ALA A 103 5.82 -1.67 21.37
CA ALA A 103 4.51 -1.23 21.86
C ALA A 103 3.55 -0.90 20.71
N ALA A 104 4.04 -0.22 19.66
CA ALA A 104 3.24 0.06 18.47
C ALA A 104 2.80 -1.22 17.76
N HIS A 105 3.69 -2.22 17.60
CA HIS A 105 3.37 -3.49 16.96
C HIS A 105 2.43 -4.38 17.79
N LYS A 106 2.38 -4.17 19.09
CA LYS A 106 1.40 -4.87 19.95
C LYS A 106 -0.05 -4.59 19.54
N LYS A 107 -0.33 -3.45 18.92
CA LYS A 107 -1.66 -3.11 18.37
C LYS A 107 -2.14 -4.06 17.28
N MET A 108 -1.24 -4.74 16.59
CA MET A 108 -1.61 -5.78 15.63
C MET A 108 -2.31 -6.96 16.33
N GLU A 109 -1.90 -7.28 17.54
CA GLU A 109 -2.46 -8.36 18.34
C GLU A 109 -3.72 -7.92 19.13
N THR A 110 -3.71 -6.70 19.66
CA THR A 110 -4.76 -6.22 20.59
C THR A 110 -5.88 -5.45 19.91
N GLU A 111 -5.62 -4.81 18.78
CA GLU A 111 -6.57 -3.92 18.06
C GLU A 111 -6.84 -4.39 16.61
N GLY A 112 -6.22 -5.48 16.17
CA GLY A 112 -6.34 -5.97 14.79
C GLY A 112 -5.75 -5.00 13.75
N ALA A 113 -4.78 -4.17 14.14
CA ALA A 113 -4.13 -3.26 13.21
C ALA A 113 -3.31 -4.03 12.17
N THR A 114 -3.39 -3.61 10.92
CA THR A 114 -2.62 -4.19 9.82
C THR A 114 -1.36 -3.38 9.53
N CYS A 115 -0.41 -3.94 8.78
CA CYS A 115 0.85 -3.25 8.46
C CYS A 115 0.58 -1.90 7.77
N ILE A 116 -0.38 -1.88 6.84
CA ILE A 116 -0.69 -0.68 6.06
C ILE A 116 -1.39 0.42 6.87
N ASP A 117 -1.97 0.12 8.03
CA ASP A 117 -2.56 1.15 8.89
C ASP A 117 -1.51 2.15 9.40
N CYS A 118 -0.28 1.68 9.58
CA CYS A 118 0.84 2.49 10.08
C CYS A 118 1.91 2.74 9.02
N HIS A 119 2.20 1.75 8.18
CA HIS A 119 3.28 1.81 7.20
C HIS A 119 2.76 2.21 5.81
N GLN A 120 2.42 3.48 5.66
CA GLN A 120 2.05 4.09 4.39
C GLN A 120 3.27 4.78 3.76
N ASN A 121 3.20 5.12 2.48
CA ASN A 121 4.27 5.86 1.78
C ASN A 121 5.66 5.18 1.76
N LEU A 122 5.72 3.85 1.72
CA LEU A 122 6.99 3.10 1.80
C LEU A 122 7.78 3.07 0.49
N VAL A 123 7.09 3.06 -0.64
CA VAL A 123 7.69 2.80 -1.95
C VAL A 123 7.51 3.96 -2.90
N HIS A 124 6.26 4.41 -3.05
CA HIS A 124 5.91 5.45 -4.01
C HIS A 124 6.02 6.85 -3.41
N LYS A 125 6.04 7.87 -4.29
CA LYS A 125 5.99 9.27 -3.88
C LYS A 125 4.92 9.50 -2.82
N LYS A 126 5.29 10.20 -1.77
CA LYS A 126 4.42 10.46 -0.62
C LYS A 126 3.16 11.21 -1.03
N VAL A 127 2.06 10.77 -0.48
CA VAL A 127 0.75 11.45 -0.48
C VAL A 127 0.23 11.53 0.95
N PRO A 128 -0.77 12.36 1.24
CA PRO A 128 -1.38 12.38 2.56
C PRO A 128 -1.75 10.97 3.06
N GLU A 129 -1.51 10.71 4.33
CA GLU A 129 -1.86 9.42 4.92
C GLU A 129 -3.36 9.33 5.16
N HIS A 130 -3.88 8.12 5.03
CA HIS A 130 -5.30 7.86 5.22
C HIS A 130 -5.55 7.17 6.57
N ASP A 131 -6.59 7.59 7.26
CA ASP A 131 -7.17 6.79 8.35
C ASP A 131 -8.04 5.69 7.74
N LEU A 132 -7.45 4.51 7.58
CA LEU A 132 -8.11 3.39 6.90
C LEU A 132 -9.24 2.79 7.75
N ASN A 133 -9.19 2.89 9.08
CA ASN A 133 -10.26 2.44 9.96
C ASN A 133 -11.46 3.38 9.88
N ALA A 134 -11.22 4.69 9.99
CA ALA A 134 -12.27 5.68 9.82
C ALA A 134 -12.84 5.64 8.39
N SER A 135 -12.01 5.43 7.39
CA SER A 135 -12.45 5.28 5.99
C SER A 135 -13.39 4.09 5.81
N LEU A 136 -13.06 2.95 6.42
CA LEU A 136 -13.88 1.74 6.37
C LEU A 136 -15.23 1.98 7.07
N ALA A 137 -15.22 2.59 8.25
CA ALA A 137 -16.42 2.87 9.03
C ALA A 137 -17.36 3.88 8.33
N GLN A 138 -16.81 4.87 7.63
CA GLN A 138 -17.57 5.94 6.98
C GLN A 138 -17.89 5.64 5.50
N GLY A 139 -17.32 4.61 4.91
CA GLY A 139 -17.48 4.30 3.48
C GLY A 139 -16.90 5.37 2.53
N LYS A 140 -16.00 6.21 3.00
CA LYS A 140 -15.35 7.27 2.22
C LYS A 140 -13.90 7.47 2.63
N MET A 141 -13.12 8.12 1.77
CA MET A 141 -11.74 8.47 2.08
C MET A 141 -11.66 9.45 3.25
N VAL A 142 -10.91 9.09 4.29
CA VAL A 142 -10.61 9.91 5.45
C VAL A 142 -9.10 10.04 5.57
N LEU A 143 -8.61 11.27 5.67
CA LEU A 143 -7.19 11.55 5.89
C LEU A 143 -6.85 11.47 7.37
N LYS A 144 -5.64 11.04 7.71
CA LYS A 144 -5.11 11.19 9.06
C LYS A 144 -4.88 12.66 9.35
N GLU A 145 -5.22 13.08 10.55
CA GLU A 145 -4.82 14.40 11.02
C GLU A 145 -3.29 14.49 11.07
N GLU A 146 -2.73 15.54 10.48
CA GLU A 146 -1.30 15.82 10.60
C GLU A 146 -0.98 16.08 12.07
N LYS A 147 -0.12 15.25 12.63
CA LYS A 147 0.45 15.54 13.95
C LYS A 147 1.24 16.84 13.79
N LYS A 148 0.73 17.94 14.35
CA LYS A 148 1.56 19.14 14.53
C LYS A 148 2.77 18.72 15.34
N GLU A 149 3.94 18.68 14.71
CA GLU A 149 5.20 18.60 15.44
C GLU A 149 5.17 19.74 16.44
N LYS A 150 5.21 19.38 17.72
CA LYS A 150 5.47 20.36 18.76
C LYS A 150 6.97 20.64 18.69
N ASP A 151 7.30 21.82 18.20
CA ASP A 151 8.63 22.44 18.36
C ASP A 151 9.10 22.40 19.80
#